data_50a0621ea529818aea471f97cecdfd9f
#
_entry.id   50a0621ea529818aea471f97cecdfd9f
#
_cell.length_a   1.000
_cell.length_b   1.000
_cell.length_c   1.000
_cell.angle_alpha   90.00
_cell.angle_beta   90.00
_cell.angle_gamma   90.00
#
_symmetry.space_group_name_H-M   'P 1'
#
loop_
_entity.id
_entity.type
_entity.pdbx_description
1 polymer ?
#
loop_
_entity_poly.entity_id
_entity_poly.type
_entity_poly.pdbx_seq_one_letter_code
_entity_poly.pdbx_strand_id
1 'polypeptide(L)'
;NGDNFLNNQNLFFGAMEYYYDNGFTYIELGDGDELWENRKMCPIIETHSDAFWIMSKFYRANRMYMLYGNHDAVKSRPSFIKKHCNHYYCDSVRGCLPLFPGIQIHQSLILEDSEKRRLFLVHGHQGNLLNDQLWPLARFLVRYVWRPLELVGFLAPTGAGRPNKKKDRIERELAAFA
;
A
#
# COMPACT_ATOMS: atom_id res chain seq x y z
N ASN A 1 -8.29 15.39 -8.02
CA ASN A 1 -7.21 14.65 -8.44
C ASN A 1 -5.92 14.83 -7.63
N GLY A 2 -5.79 14.28 -6.46
CA GLY A 2 -4.64 14.40 -5.58
C GLY A 2 -3.57 13.34 -5.79
N ASP A 3 -3.32 12.90 -7.03
CA ASP A 3 -2.24 11.94 -7.31
C ASP A 3 -0.89 12.66 -7.33
N ASN A 4 -0.28 12.77 -6.14
CA ASN A 4 1.04 13.38 -5.99
C ASN A 4 2.18 12.48 -6.52
N PHE A 5 1.92 11.20 -6.78
CA PHE A 5 2.92 10.26 -7.27
C PHE A 5 3.35 10.59 -8.70
N LEU A 6 2.43 11.01 -9.58
CA LEU A 6 2.74 11.35 -10.97
C LEU A 6 3.86 12.39 -11.09
N ASN A 7 3.94 13.35 -10.18
CA ASN A 7 5.01 14.36 -10.20
C ASN A 7 6.39 13.79 -9.86
N ASN A 8 6.45 12.66 -9.14
CA ASN A 8 7.67 12.03 -8.67
C ASN A 8 7.94 10.67 -9.32
N GLN A 9 7.14 10.27 -10.29
CA GLN A 9 7.19 8.94 -10.91
C GLN A 9 8.57 8.61 -11.47
N ASN A 10 9.21 9.54 -12.19
CA ASN A 10 10.53 9.31 -12.77
C ASN A 10 11.61 9.13 -11.70
N LEU A 11 11.53 9.90 -10.60
CA LEU A 11 12.46 9.76 -9.48
C LEU A 11 12.28 8.42 -8.77
N PHE A 12 11.04 8.03 -8.52
CA PHE A 12 10.71 6.73 -7.93
C PHE A 12 11.24 5.59 -8.79
N PHE A 13 10.97 5.63 -10.10
CA PHE A 13 11.40 4.60 -11.02
C PHE A 13 12.93 4.47 -11.06
N GLY A 14 13.64 5.59 -11.22
CA GLY A 14 15.11 5.58 -11.22
C GLY A 14 15.72 5.07 -9.90
N ALA A 15 15.13 5.45 -8.76
CA ALA A 15 15.55 4.93 -7.47
C ALA A 15 15.31 3.41 -7.36
N MET A 16 14.15 2.93 -7.80
CA MET A 16 13.81 1.50 -7.76
C MET A 16 14.71 0.68 -8.70
N GLU A 17 15.05 1.18 -9.88
CA GLU A 17 16.03 0.53 -10.78
C GLU A 17 17.40 0.42 -10.10
N TYR A 18 17.90 1.53 -9.54
CA TYR A 18 19.16 1.52 -8.80
C TYR A 18 19.17 0.47 -7.68
N TYR A 19 18.13 0.42 -6.84
CA TYR A 19 18.04 -0.56 -5.76
C TYR A 19 17.89 -1.99 -6.28
N TYR A 20 17.17 -2.20 -7.37
CA TYR A 20 17.04 -3.50 -7.99
C TYR A 20 18.40 -4.03 -8.48
N ASP A 21 19.16 -3.21 -9.22
CA ASP A 21 20.45 -3.57 -9.79
C ASP A 21 21.53 -3.80 -8.72
N ASN A 22 21.43 -3.11 -7.59
CA ASN A 22 22.31 -3.28 -6.45
C ASN A 22 21.88 -4.37 -5.45
N GLY A 23 20.91 -5.21 -5.80
CA GLY A 23 20.57 -6.39 -5.00
C GLY A 23 19.69 -6.15 -3.79
N PHE A 24 19.12 -4.96 -3.64
CA PHE A 24 18.23 -4.64 -2.52
C PHE A 24 16.90 -5.39 -2.59
N THR A 25 16.25 -5.49 -1.45
CA THR A 25 14.89 -6.01 -1.30
C THR A 25 13.92 -4.84 -1.10
N TYR A 26 12.81 -4.84 -1.83
CA TYR A 26 11.74 -3.87 -1.70
C TYR A 26 10.69 -4.34 -0.69
N ILE A 27 10.32 -3.50 0.24
CA ILE A 27 9.25 -3.75 1.21
C ILE A 27 8.22 -2.63 1.13
N GLU A 28 7.03 -2.95 0.66
CA GLU A 28 5.87 -2.04 0.67
C GLU A 28 5.24 -2.05 2.06
N LEU A 29 5.19 -0.90 2.73
CA LEU A 29 4.72 -0.80 4.11
C LEU A 29 3.22 -0.53 4.26
N GLY A 30 2.45 -0.67 3.19
CA GLY A 30 1.01 -0.42 3.14
C GLY A 30 0.64 0.96 2.60
N ASP A 31 -0.64 1.13 2.28
CA ASP A 31 -1.21 2.33 1.67
C ASP A 31 -0.57 2.71 0.32
N GLY A 32 0.12 1.78 -0.34
CA GLY A 32 0.63 1.98 -1.70
C GLY A 32 -0.48 2.15 -2.74
N ASP A 33 -1.64 1.59 -2.48
CA ASP A 33 -2.81 1.66 -3.36
C ASP A 33 -3.99 2.34 -2.63
N GLU A 34 -4.52 3.42 -3.19
CA GLU A 34 -5.68 4.12 -2.65
C GLU A 34 -6.99 3.37 -3.00
N LEU A 35 -7.28 2.31 -2.24
CA LEU A 35 -8.46 1.47 -2.45
C LEU A 35 -9.71 1.90 -1.65
N TRP A 36 -9.61 2.97 -0.88
CA TRP A 36 -10.79 3.61 -0.30
C TRP A 36 -11.55 4.41 -1.35
N GLU A 37 -10.86 5.19 -2.16
CA GLU A 37 -11.43 5.97 -3.24
C GLU A 37 -11.62 5.12 -4.50
N ASN A 38 -10.66 4.30 -4.86
CA ASN A 38 -10.70 3.44 -6.02
C ASN A 38 -11.37 2.09 -5.71
N ARG A 39 -12.24 1.65 -6.62
CA ARG A 39 -12.97 0.38 -6.46
C ARG A 39 -12.21 -0.83 -6.98
N LYS A 40 -11.24 -0.60 -7.86
CA LYS A 40 -10.52 -1.65 -8.60
C LYS A 40 -9.05 -1.32 -8.67
N MET A 41 -8.21 -2.36 -8.69
CA MET A 41 -6.77 -2.23 -8.91
C MET A 41 -6.42 -1.86 -10.36
N CYS A 42 -7.16 -2.36 -11.36
CA CYS A 42 -6.83 -2.12 -12.76
C CYS A 42 -6.55 -0.66 -13.12
N PRO A 43 -7.41 0.32 -12.78
CA PRO A 43 -7.12 1.72 -13.13
C PRO A 43 -5.86 2.26 -12.46
N ILE A 44 -5.53 1.77 -11.24
CA ILE A 44 -4.30 2.17 -10.53
C ILE A 44 -3.09 1.59 -11.28
N ILE A 45 -3.14 0.31 -11.63
CA ILE A 45 -2.05 -0.38 -12.35
C ILE A 45 -1.83 0.26 -13.73
N GLU A 46 -2.89 0.58 -14.46
CA GLU A 46 -2.80 1.21 -15.77
C GLU A 46 -2.18 2.61 -15.69
N THR A 47 -2.59 3.41 -14.69
CA THR A 47 -2.05 4.76 -14.48
C THR A 47 -0.57 4.75 -14.06
N HIS A 48 -0.18 3.75 -13.27
CA HIS A 48 1.17 3.62 -12.68
C HIS A 48 1.90 2.37 -13.17
N SER A 49 1.72 2.03 -14.45
CA SER A 49 2.23 0.79 -15.05
C SER A 49 3.73 0.58 -14.84
N ASP A 50 4.53 1.65 -14.92
CA ASP A 50 5.98 1.58 -14.73
C ASP A 50 6.35 1.21 -13.30
N ALA A 51 5.65 1.76 -12.29
CA ALA A 51 5.85 1.40 -10.89
C ALA A 51 5.52 -0.08 -10.66
N PHE A 52 4.37 -0.55 -11.16
CA PHE A 52 4.02 -1.96 -11.04
C PHE A 52 4.95 -2.89 -11.83
N TRP A 53 5.47 -2.43 -12.96
CA TRP A 53 6.45 -3.19 -13.73
C TRP A 53 7.75 -3.39 -12.93
N ILE A 54 8.33 -2.32 -12.36
CA ILE A 54 9.56 -2.44 -11.56
C ILE A 54 9.33 -3.28 -10.29
N MET A 55 8.19 -3.10 -9.60
CA MET A 55 7.81 -3.95 -8.46
C MET A 55 7.71 -5.43 -8.87
N SER A 56 7.18 -5.74 -10.07
CA SER A 56 7.09 -7.10 -10.58
C SER A 56 8.47 -7.73 -10.85
N LYS A 57 9.49 -6.93 -11.17
CA LYS A 57 10.90 -7.40 -11.26
C LYS A 57 11.41 -7.85 -9.89
N PHE A 58 11.23 -7.02 -8.85
CA PHE A 58 11.57 -7.40 -7.47
C PHE A 58 10.84 -8.66 -7.03
N TYR A 59 9.54 -8.76 -7.32
CA TYR A 59 8.73 -9.93 -6.98
C TYR A 59 9.26 -11.21 -7.63
N ARG A 60 9.51 -11.19 -8.94
CA ARG A 60 10.06 -12.36 -9.68
C ARG A 60 11.46 -12.74 -9.22
N ALA A 61 12.22 -11.81 -8.69
CA ALA A 61 13.53 -12.05 -8.09
C ALA A 61 13.46 -12.54 -6.62
N ASN A 62 12.27 -12.79 -6.06
CA ASN A 62 12.03 -13.10 -4.64
C ASN A 62 12.59 -12.03 -3.69
N ARG A 63 12.54 -10.77 -4.09
CA ARG A 63 13.04 -9.62 -3.34
C ARG A 63 11.95 -8.57 -3.12
N MET A 64 10.72 -9.01 -2.89
CA MET A 64 9.61 -8.12 -2.60
C MET A 64 8.73 -8.70 -1.50
N TYR A 65 8.42 -7.85 -0.53
CA TYR A 65 7.42 -8.09 0.51
C TYR A 65 6.40 -6.96 0.50
N MET A 66 5.16 -7.27 0.83
CA MET A 66 4.08 -6.30 0.86
C MET A 66 3.29 -6.42 2.16
N LEU A 67 3.08 -5.28 2.83
CA LEU A 67 2.15 -5.14 3.91
C LEU A 67 0.89 -4.41 3.40
N TYR A 68 -0.23 -4.60 4.10
CA TYR A 68 -1.40 -3.76 3.87
C TYR A 68 -1.49 -2.67 4.93
N GLY A 69 -1.96 -1.49 4.51
CA GLY A 69 -2.33 -0.40 5.39
C GLY A 69 -3.85 -0.31 5.58
N ASN A 70 -4.32 0.82 6.10
CA ASN A 70 -5.77 1.02 6.27
C ASN A 70 -6.48 1.39 4.97
N HIS A 71 -5.85 2.12 4.06
CA HIS A 71 -6.43 2.49 2.76
C HIS A 71 -6.54 1.30 1.80
N ASP A 72 -5.68 0.32 1.94
CA ASP A 72 -5.70 -0.90 1.16
C ASP A 72 -5.94 -2.17 2.00
N ALA A 73 -6.57 -2.04 3.17
CA ALA A 73 -6.90 -3.13 4.09
C ALA A 73 -7.68 -4.30 3.44
N VAL A 74 -8.34 -4.06 2.32
CA VAL A 74 -8.99 -5.12 1.52
C VAL A 74 -7.99 -6.18 1.05
N LYS A 75 -6.71 -5.86 0.94
CA LYS A 75 -5.62 -6.80 0.62
C LYS A 75 -5.35 -7.84 1.71
N SER A 76 -5.90 -7.67 2.92
CA SER A 76 -5.91 -8.73 3.94
C SER A 76 -6.75 -9.94 3.54
N ARG A 77 -7.63 -9.81 2.53
CA ARG A 77 -8.54 -10.86 2.09
C ARG A 77 -7.94 -11.69 0.96
N PRO A 78 -7.74 -13.02 1.14
CA PRO A 78 -7.17 -13.89 0.10
C PRO A 78 -7.94 -13.86 -1.22
N SER A 79 -9.28 -13.70 -1.17
CA SER A 79 -10.11 -13.59 -2.36
C SER A 79 -9.82 -12.35 -3.19
N PHE A 80 -9.50 -11.22 -2.52
CA PHE A 80 -9.10 -9.99 -3.20
C PHE A 80 -7.72 -10.16 -3.86
N ILE A 81 -6.75 -10.71 -3.11
CA ILE A 81 -5.40 -10.97 -3.63
C ILE A 81 -5.48 -11.85 -4.89
N LYS A 82 -6.18 -12.98 -4.79
CA LYS A 82 -6.34 -13.91 -5.92
C LYS A 82 -6.93 -13.24 -7.15
N LYS A 83 -7.90 -12.35 -6.96
CA LYS A 83 -8.63 -11.71 -8.05
C LYS A 83 -7.91 -10.51 -8.65
N HIS A 84 -7.17 -9.74 -7.84
CA HIS A 84 -6.70 -8.41 -8.22
C HIS A 84 -5.20 -8.20 -8.15
N CYS A 85 -4.47 -9.06 -7.42
CA CYS A 85 -3.02 -8.92 -7.27
C CYS A 85 -2.24 -9.95 -8.10
N ASN A 86 -2.85 -11.10 -8.42
CA ASN A 86 -2.17 -12.13 -9.20
C ASN A 86 -2.01 -11.75 -10.67
N HIS A 87 -3.02 -11.10 -11.23
CA HIS A 87 -3.07 -10.73 -12.65
C HIS A 87 -3.73 -9.37 -12.82
N TYR A 88 -3.42 -8.69 -13.89
CA TYR A 88 -4.12 -7.50 -14.34
C TYR A 88 -4.47 -7.62 -15.82
N TYR A 89 -5.54 -6.97 -16.24
CA TYR A 89 -5.90 -6.88 -17.65
C TYR A 89 -5.08 -5.77 -18.30
N CYS A 90 -4.43 -6.08 -19.40
CA CYS A 90 -3.63 -5.12 -20.17
C CYS A 90 -4.32 -4.88 -21.52
N ASP A 91 -4.74 -3.63 -21.76
CA ASP A 91 -5.45 -3.24 -22.98
C ASP A 91 -4.59 -3.36 -24.24
N SER A 92 -3.31 -3.09 -24.15
CA SER A 92 -2.37 -3.14 -25.28
C SER A 92 -2.24 -4.56 -25.86
N VAL A 93 -2.25 -5.57 -25.02
CA VAL A 93 -2.20 -6.99 -25.46
C VAL A 93 -3.58 -7.65 -25.45
N ARG A 94 -4.64 -6.94 -25.06
CA ARG A 94 -6.03 -7.43 -24.94
C ARG A 94 -6.12 -8.73 -24.15
N GLY A 95 -5.37 -8.83 -23.05
CA GLY A 95 -5.27 -10.05 -22.25
C GLY A 95 -4.85 -9.81 -20.81
N CYS A 96 -4.96 -10.85 -19.98
CA CYS A 96 -4.50 -10.84 -18.61
C CYS A 96 -3.00 -11.14 -18.53
N LEU A 97 -2.25 -10.27 -17.88
CA LEU A 97 -0.82 -10.46 -17.59
C LEU A 97 -0.61 -10.78 -16.11
N PRO A 98 0.38 -11.63 -15.78
CA PRO A 98 0.73 -11.89 -14.39
C PRO A 98 1.34 -10.63 -13.76
N LEU A 99 0.85 -10.26 -12.56
CA LEU A 99 1.40 -9.17 -11.76
C LEU A 99 2.27 -9.74 -10.64
N PHE A 100 1.64 -10.27 -9.59
CA PHE A 100 2.29 -10.90 -8.44
C PHE A 100 1.67 -12.28 -8.15
N PRO A 101 1.85 -13.29 -9.01
CA PRO A 101 1.15 -14.57 -8.89
C PRO A 101 1.48 -15.29 -7.57
N GLY A 102 0.46 -15.47 -6.71
CA GLY A 102 0.63 -16.15 -5.42
C GLY A 102 1.23 -15.28 -4.32
N ILE A 103 1.26 -13.95 -4.49
CA ILE A 103 1.78 -13.04 -3.45
C ILE A 103 1.06 -13.23 -2.12
N GLN A 104 1.85 -13.22 -1.05
CA GLN A 104 1.37 -13.10 0.31
C GLN A 104 1.50 -11.66 0.75
N ILE A 105 0.41 -11.09 1.30
CA ILE A 105 0.39 -9.73 1.82
C ILE A 105 0.22 -9.81 3.33
N HIS A 106 1.14 -9.19 4.06
CA HIS A 106 1.29 -9.36 5.49
C HIS A 106 0.70 -8.17 6.26
N GLN A 107 0.37 -8.38 7.52
CA GLN A 107 0.01 -7.30 8.44
C GLN A 107 1.25 -6.62 9.01
N SER A 108 2.28 -7.40 9.25
CA SER A 108 3.57 -6.97 9.78
C SER A 108 4.67 -7.92 9.36
N LEU A 109 5.91 -7.48 9.46
CA LEU A 109 7.12 -8.29 9.23
C LEU A 109 8.11 -8.08 10.37
N ILE A 110 8.83 -9.13 10.72
CA ILE A 110 10.00 -9.04 11.58
C ILE A 110 11.22 -9.36 10.72
N LEU A 111 12.14 -8.42 10.62
CA LEU A 111 13.45 -8.65 10.03
C LEU A 111 14.44 -8.98 11.15
N GLU A 112 15.20 -10.04 10.99
CA GLU A 112 16.25 -10.43 11.93
C GLU A 112 17.58 -10.46 11.19
N ASP A 113 18.60 -9.80 11.73
CA ASP A 113 19.95 -9.82 11.17
C ASP A 113 20.79 -10.99 11.72
N SER A 114 22.03 -11.12 11.23
CA SER A 114 22.97 -12.15 11.67
C SER A 114 23.35 -12.07 13.15
N GLU A 115 23.17 -10.91 13.78
CA GLU A 115 23.43 -10.67 15.21
C GLU A 115 22.19 -10.86 16.09
N LYS A 116 21.10 -11.40 15.51
CA LYS A 116 19.80 -11.61 16.18
C LYS A 116 19.07 -10.31 16.59
N ARG A 117 19.49 -9.17 16.05
CA ARG A 117 18.75 -7.92 16.24
C ARG A 117 17.52 -7.95 15.35
N ARG A 118 16.40 -7.48 15.89
CA ARG A 118 15.11 -7.54 15.22
C ARG A 118 14.59 -6.14 14.90
N LEU A 119 14.06 -6.00 13.70
CA LEU A 119 13.32 -4.82 13.27
C LEU A 119 11.88 -5.23 12.98
N PHE A 120 10.93 -4.63 13.70
CA PHE A 120 9.51 -4.84 13.49
C PHE A 120 8.96 -3.80 12.53
N LEU A 121 8.41 -4.26 11.41
CA LEU A 121 7.81 -3.43 10.38
C LEU A 121 6.30 -3.58 10.41
N VAL A 122 5.60 -2.46 10.53
CA VAL A 122 4.14 -2.40 10.59
C VAL A 122 3.66 -1.05 10.03
N HIS A 123 2.50 -1.02 9.41
CA HIS A 123 1.96 0.23 8.86
C HIS A 123 1.57 1.26 9.95
N GLY A 124 1.16 0.79 11.15
CA GLY A 124 0.84 1.66 12.28
C GLY A 124 -0.63 2.10 12.37
N HIS A 125 -1.53 1.59 11.54
CA HIS A 125 -2.98 1.81 11.69
C HIS A 125 -3.62 0.95 12.78
N GLN A 126 -2.94 -0.09 13.19
CA GLN A 126 -3.37 -1.03 14.22
C GLN A 126 -3.60 -0.30 15.55
N GLY A 127 -4.63 -0.70 16.30
CA GLY A 127 -5.05 0.00 17.53
C GLY A 127 -5.87 1.27 17.30
N ASN A 128 -6.09 1.71 16.08
CA ASN A 128 -7.07 2.76 15.78
C ASN A 128 -8.41 2.13 15.37
N LEU A 129 -9.42 2.22 16.22
CA LEU A 129 -10.72 1.59 16.02
C LEU A 129 -11.32 1.80 14.63
N LEU A 130 -11.25 3.03 14.10
CA LEU A 130 -11.80 3.36 12.76
C LEU A 130 -10.95 2.80 11.62
N ASN A 131 -9.64 2.79 11.77
CA ASN A 131 -8.73 2.37 10.70
C ASN A 131 -8.42 0.88 10.73
N ASP A 132 -8.57 0.24 11.89
CA ASP A 132 -8.28 -1.18 12.08
C ASP A 132 -9.57 -2.02 12.01
N GLN A 133 -10.49 -1.83 12.96
CA GLN A 133 -11.69 -2.68 13.07
C GLN A 133 -12.85 -2.18 12.21
N LEU A 134 -13.04 -0.86 12.10
CA LEU A 134 -14.12 -0.23 11.37
C LEU A 134 -13.71 0.31 9.99
N TRP A 135 -12.60 -0.17 9.43
CA TRP A 135 -12.15 0.25 8.11
C TRP A 135 -13.21 0.09 6.99
N PRO A 136 -14.13 -0.90 7.00
CA PRO A 136 -15.19 -0.96 6.00
C PRO A 136 -16.16 0.22 6.10
N LEU A 137 -16.44 0.67 7.33
CA LEU A 137 -17.26 1.87 7.58
C LEU A 137 -16.51 3.14 7.18
N ALA A 138 -15.24 3.26 7.59
CA ALA A 138 -14.38 4.38 7.22
C ALA A 138 -14.29 4.51 5.68
N ARG A 139 -14.05 3.41 4.98
CA ARG A 139 -14.06 3.37 3.51
C ARG A 139 -15.40 3.78 2.89
N PHE A 140 -16.51 3.34 3.48
CA PHE A 140 -17.84 3.73 3.02
C PHE A 140 -18.04 5.25 3.14
N LEU A 141 -17.68 5.82 4.30
CA LEU A 141 -17.79 7.27 4.55
C LEU A 141 -16.91 8.09 3.60
N VAL A 142 -15.65 7.67 3.39
CA VAL A 142 -14.76 8.34 2.44
C VAL A 142 -15.35 8.30 1.03
N ARG A 143 -15.79 7.14 0.58
CA ARG A 143 -16.26 6.93 -0.79
C ARG A 143 -17.57 7.62 -1.12
N TYR A 144 -18.53 7.61 -0.19
CA TYR A 144 -19.90 8.05 -0.47
C TYR A 144 -20.28 9.39 0.19
N VAL A 145 -19.52 9.83 1.18
CA VAL A 145 -19.78 11.09 1.87
C VAL A 145 -18.67 12.10 1.58
N TRP A 146 -17.42 11.73 1.84
CA TRP A 146 -16.31 12.65 1.78
C TRP A 146 -15.91 13.04 0.36
N ARG A 147 -15.71 12.08 -0.50
CA ARG A 147 -15.36 12.31 -1.90
C ARG A 147 -16.35 13.19 -2.67
N PRO A 148 -17.68 13.03 -2.56
CA PRO A 148 -18.63 13.98 -3.12
C PRO A 148 -18.50 15.39 -2.54
N LEU A 149 -18.22 15.53 -1.24
CA LEU A 149 -18.02 16.84 -0.61
C LEU A 149 -16.75 17.53 -1.10
N GLU A 150 -15.66 16.81 -1.30
CA GLU A 150 -14.43 17.35 -1.91
C GLU A 150 -14.66 17.87 -3.33
N LEU A 151 -15.47 17.17 -4.13
CA LEU A 151 -15.84 17.61 -5.47
C LEU A 151 -16.66 18.91 -5.49
N VAL A 152 -17.33 19.22 -4.38
CA VAL A 152 -18.11 20.49 -4.20
C VAL A 152 -17.26 21.57 -3.53
N GLY A 153 -15.97 21.32 -3.24
CA GLY A 153 -15.01 22.32 -2.75
C GLY A 153 -14.78 22.31 -1.24
N PHE A 154 -15.27 21.32 -0.51
CA PHE A 154 -14.91 21.15 0.89
C PHE A 154 -13.52 20.49 0.97
N LEU A 155 -12.52 21.25 1.46
CA LEU A 155 -11.16 20.75 1.65
C LEU A 155 -11.13 19.71 2.77
N ALA A 156 -10.48 18.56 2.52
CA ALA A 156 -10.30 17.52 3.51
C ALA A 156 -9.45 18.00 4.70
N PRO A 157 -9.87 17.76 5.95
CA PRO A 157 -9.06 18.07 7.12
C PRO A 157 -7.89 17.08 7.34
N THR A 158 -7.64 16.15 6.42
CA THR A 158 -6.62 15.12 6.52
C THR A 158 -5.25 15.64 6.07
N GLY A 159 -4.69 16.59 6.81
CA GLY A 159 -3.27 16.95 6.68
C GLY A 159 -2.41 15.90 7.40
N ALA A 160 -1.68 15.08 6.65
CA ALA A 160 -0.59 14.29 7.19
C ALA A 160 0.41 15.23 7.89
N GLY A 161 0.70 15.00 9.18
CA GLY A 161 1.79 15.71 9.87
C GLY A 161 1.46 16.53 11.10
N ARG A 162 0.24 16.47 11.65
CA ARG A 162 -0.01 17.10 12.96
C ARG A 162 0.50 16.20 14.09
N PRO A 163 1.29 16.72 15.06
CA PRO A 163 1.68 15.98 16.26
C PRO A 163 0.41 15.58 17.01
N ASN A 164 0.19 14.29 17.17
CA ASN A 164 -1.01 13.76 17.78
C ASN A 164 -0.63 12.82 18.92
N LYS A 165 -1.00 13.19 20.15
CA LYS A 165 -0.80 12.37 21.38
C LYS A 165 -1.27 10.91 21.21
N LYS A 166 -2.23 10.66 20.31
CA LYS A 166 -2.72 9.34 19.99
C LYS A 166 -1.69 8.52 19.20
N LYS A 167 -0.92 9.17 18.30
CA LYS A 167 0.17 8.54 17.55
C LYS A 167 1.26 8.07 18.50
N ASP A 168 1.71 8.93 19.42
CA ASP A 168 2.75 8.59 20.41
C ASP A 168 2.33 7.45 21.36
N ARG A 169 1.04 7.30 21.60
CA ARG A 169 0.50 6.18 22.39
C ARG A 169 0.55 4.88 21.60
N ILE A 170 0.09 4.90 20.34
CA ILE A 170 0.10 3.73 19.46
C ILE A 170 1.54 3.26 19.23
N GLU A 171 2.47 4.17 18.99
CA GLU A 171 3.89 3.84 18.81
C GLU A 171 4.48 3.15 20.05
N ARG A 172 4.14 3.61 21.25
CA ARG A 172 4.57 2.96 22.51
C ARG A 172 3.94 1.58 22.71
N GLU A 173 2.66 1.43 22.38
CA GLU A 173 1.97 0.13 22.48
C GLU A 173 2.55 -0.87 21.47
N LEU A 174 2.84 -0.45 20.24
CA LEU A 174 3.49 -1.28 19.22
C LEU A 174 4.92 -1.66 19.60
N ALA A 175 5.70 -0.73 20.15
CA ALA A 175 7.07 -1.00 20.61
C ALA A 175 7.11 -1.99 21.79
N ALA A 176 6.07 -2.09 22.59
CA ALA A 176 5.95 -3.09 23.66
C ALA A 176 5.62 -4.51 23.14
N PHE A 177 5.19 -4.63 21.89
CA PHE A 177 4.90 -5.91 21.23
C PHE A 177 6.10 -6.50 20.46
N ALA A 178 7.10 -5.68 20.16
CA ALA A 178 8.31 -6.07 19.42
C ALA A 178 9.37 -6.68 20.36
#